data_4fec2ebbe41bf001991f8d37663c761d
#
_entry.id   4fec2ebbe41bf001991f8d37663c761d
#
_cell.length_a   1.000
_cell.length_b   1.000
_cell.length_c   1.000
_cell.angle_alpha   90.00
_cell.angle_beta   90.00
_cell.angle_gamma   90.00
#
_symmetry.space_group_name_H-M   'P 1'
#
loop_
_entity.id
_entity.type
_entity.pdbx_description
1 polymer ?
#
loop_
_entity_poly.entity_id
_entity_poly.type
_entity_poly.pdbx_seq_one_letter_code
_entity_poly.pdbx_strand_id
1 'polypeptide(L)'
;MADGGACVVPARAGDGWLEEPRLADSRVTPAAAEAFGRALAVTHAAGAPAFGCAPPGWDGRTQMGRSNIRLRPHAAESGTPRRWGEFYAADRIAPYIGPGRDAGTLSAADAALLERVCARLADGDFDSAQPRLTRRAAAERGDGVAVARTHGDLWTGNVLWVPTAEVADWTPAGADRGAGGTVGVLIDPLAQGAHAETDLAALGVFGQPYLERIVAGYNEVSPLAEGWRERVGLHQLHLLMIHVFLFGGGYGPQAVALARRYA
;
A
#
# COMPACT_ATOMS: atom_id res chain seq x y z
N MET A 1 -11.40 -6.02 1.79
CA MET A 1 -10.07 -6.67 1.74
C MET A 1 -10.18 -8.19 1.59
N ALA A 2 -11.13 -8.86 2.21
CA ALA A 2 -11.18 -10.32 2.40
C ALA A 2 -11.78 -11.15 1.24
N ASP A 3 -11.63 -10.76 -0.02
CA ASP A 3 -12.25 -11.47 -1.16
C ASP A 3 -11.32 -12.56 -1.74
N GLY A 4 -10.95 -13.53 -0.90
CA GLY A 4 -10.12 -14.66 -1.32
C GLY A 4 -8.60 -14.42 -1.32
N GLY A 5 -8.15 -13.25 -0.88
CA GLY A 5 -6.75 -12.88 -0.78
C GLY A 5 -6.14 -13.13 0.60
N ALA A 6 -5.28 -12.23 1.06
CA ALA A 6 -4.67 -12.28 2.38
C ALA A 6 -5.72 -12.23 3.49
N CYS A 7 -5.43 -12.91 4.60
CA CYS A 7 -6.28 -12.84 5.79
C CYS A 7 -6.34 -11.39 6.30
N VAL A 8 -7.53 -10.93 6.67
CA VAL A 8 -7.76 -9.62 7.26
C VAL A 8 -8.47 -9.81 8.59
N VAL A 9 -8.05 -9.13 9.63
CA VAL A 9 -8.71 -9.21 10.94
C VAL A 9 -10.19 -8.79 10.79
N PRO A 10 -11.14 -9.57 11.32
CA PRO A 10 -12.53 -9.14 11.37
C PRO A 10 -12.68 -8.01 12.40
N ALA A 11 -13.37 -6.95 12.01
CA ALA A 11 -13.59 -5.80 12.87
C ALA A 11 -15.08 -5.46 13.00
N ARG A 12 -15.48 -4.98 14.15
CA ARG A 12 -16.78 -4.36 14.40
C ARG A 12 -16.55 -2.94 14.85
N ALA A 13 -17.30 -2.01 14.32
CA ALA A 13 -17.20 -0.59 14.69
C ALA A 13 -18.54 -0.08 15.18
N GLY A 14 -18.50 0.84 16.13
CA GLY A 14 -19.62 1.61 16.63
C GLY A 14 -19.20 3.06 16.87
N ASP A 15 -20.07 3.85 17.50
CA ASP A 15 -19.77 5.24 17.79
C ASP A 15 -18.61 5.38 18.78
N GLY A 16 -17.44 5.75 18.24
CA GLY A 16 -16.22 5.98 19.00
C GLY A 16 -15.46 4.72 19.47
N TRP A 17 -15.79 3.52 18.98
CA TRP A 17 -15.06 2.29 19.30
C TRP A 17 -14.85 1.37 18.09
N LEU A 18 -13.79 0.59 18.15
CA LEU A 18 -13.45 -0.50 17.25
C LEU A 18 -13.16 -1.75 18.10
N GLU A 19 -13.73 -2.88 17.71
CA GLU A 19 -13.51 -4.19 18.32
C GLU A 19 -12.90 -5.15 17.32
N GLU A 20 -11.78 -5.73 17.69
CA GLU A 20 -11.06 -6.75 16.93
C GLU A 20 -10.68 -7.91 17.86
N PRO A 21 -10.60 -9.15 17.37
CA PRO A 21 -10.11 -10.25 18.18
C PRO A 21 -8.64 -10.03 18.55
N ARG A 22 -8.30 -10.35 19.80
CA ARG A 22 -6.90 -10.45 20.20
C ARG A 22 -6.31 -11.73 19.63
N LEU A 23 -5.26 -11.60 18.81
CA LEU A 23 -4.57 -12.70 18.16
C LEU A 23 -3.28 -13.04 18.91
N ALA A 24 -2.94 -14.31 18.99
CA ALA A 24 -1.68 -14.75 19.54
C ALA A 24 -0.55 -14.58 18.52
N ASP A 25 0.62 -14.19 18.99
CA ASP A 25 1.80 -14.09 18.15
C ASP A 25 2.32 -15.49 17.77
N SER A 26 2.77 -15.62 16.54
CA SER A 26 3.50 -16.76 16.03
C SER A 26 4.78 -16.34 15.32
N ARG A 27 5.76 -17.22 15.30
CA ARG A 27 7.00 -16.94 14.57
C ARG A 27 6.76 -17.04 13.07
N VAL A 28 7.07 -15.98 12.32
CA VAL A 28 7.07 -16.02 10.87
C VAL A 28 8.04 -17.08 10.34
N THR A 29 7.64 -17.80 9.31
CA THR A 29 8.47 -18.78 8.60
C THR A 29 8.62 -18.38 7.13
N PRO A 30 9.67 -18.85 6.42
CA PRO A 30 9.80 -18.61 4.98
C PRO A 30 8.57 -19.05 4.19
N ALA A 31 7.98 -20.19 4.52
CA ALA A 31 6.79 -20.71 3.86
C ALA A 31 5.54 -19.86 4.11
N ALA A 32 5.36 -19.35 5.34
CA ALA A 32 4.28 -18.43 5.66
C ALA A 32 4.44 -17.09 4.93
N ALA A 33 5.67 -16.60 4.81
CA ALA A 33 5.98 -15.37 4.07
C ALA A 33 5.68 -15.52 2.56
N GLU A 34 6.04 -16.64 1.95
CA GLU A 34 5.71 -16.93 0.53
C GLU A 34 4.20 -17.03 0.32
N ALA A 35 3.49 -17.75 1.20
CA ALA A 35 2.03 -17.87 1.14
C ALA A 35 1.34 -16.51 1.29
N PHE A 36 1.82 -15.67 2.22
CA PHE A 36 1.32 -14.30 2.37
C PHE A 36 1.52 -13.48 1.09
N GLY A 37 2.68 -13.60 0.43
CA GLY A 37 2.94 -12.94 -0.84
C GLY A 37 1.96 -13.37 -1.94
N ARG A 38 1.68 -14.68 -2.09
CA ARG A 38 0.67 -15.19 -3.04
C ARG A 38 -0.73 -14.67 -2.71
N ALA A 39 -1.12 -14.69 -1.45
CA ALA A 39 -2.41 -14.20 -1.00
C ALA A 39 -2.57 -12.67 -1.21
N LEU A 40 -1.52 -11.88 -0.95
CA LEU A 40 -1.52 -10.45 -1.20
C LEU A 40 -1.71 -10.12 -2.68
N ALA A 41 -1.14 -10.91 -3.58
CA ALA A 41 -1.35 -10.75 -5.03
C ALA A 41 -2.82 -10.92 -5.43
N VAL A 42 -3.55 -11.85 -4.78
CA VAL A 42 -5.00 -12.03 -4.97
C VAL A 42 -5.78 -10.83 -4.42
N THR A 43 -5.42 -10.34 -3.23
CA THR A 43 -6.00 -9.11 -2.66
C THR A 43 -5.88 -7.93 -3.64
N HIS A 44 -4.69 -7.71 -4.18
CA HIS A 44 -4.45 -6.63 -5.15
C HIS A 44 -5.26 -6.82 -6.44
N ALA A 45 -5.38 -8.05 -6.92
CA ALA A 45 -6.13 -8.38 -8.14
C ALA A 45 -7.64 -8.20 -8.01
N ALA A 46 -8.19 -8.20 -6.80
CA ALA A 46 -9.60 -7.87 -6.58
C ALA A 46 -9.95 -6.46 -7.08
N GLY A 47 -8.95 -5.58 -7.22
CA GLY A 47 -9.05 -4.33 -7.94
C GLY A 47 -9.78 -3.21 -7.20
N ALA A 48 -9.77 -2.04 -7.81
CA ALA A 48 -10.46 -0.83 -7.36
C ALA A 48 -10.87 0.01 -8.58
N PRO A 49 -11.92 0.85 -8.47
CA PRO A 49 -12.43 1.63 -9.61
C PRO A 49 -11.45 2.68 -10.16
N ALA A 50 -10.63 3.30 -9.30
CA ALA A 50 -9.69 4.35 -9.68
C ALA A 50 -8.54 4.49 -8.68
N PHE A 51 -7.45 5.13 -9.10
CA PHE A 51 -6.37 5.51 -8.20
C PHE A 51 -6.86 6.54 -7.17
N GLY A 52 -6.63 6.27 -5.89
CA GLY A 52 -7.03 7.11 -4.76
C GLY A 52 -8.49 6.98 -4.36
N CYS A 53 -9.27 6.08 -4.97
CA CYS A 53 -10.64 5.86 -4.55
C CYS A 53 -10.72 5.17 -3.18
N ALA A 54 -11.75 5.49 -2.43
CA ALA A 54 -12.10 4.82 -1.18
C ALA A 54 -12.65 3.40 -1.43
N PRO A 55 -12.65 2.53 -0.41
CA PRO A 55 -13.41 1.29 -0.45
C PRO A 55 -14.90 1.54 -0.72
N PRO A 56 -15.60 0.59 -1.35
CA PRO A 56 -17.05 0.70 -1.55
C PRO A 56 -17.80 0.97 -0.24
N GLY A 57 -18.70 1.93 -0.25
CA GLY A 57 -19.51 2.32 0.91
C GLY A 57 -18.78 3.20 1.94
N TRP A 58 -17.53 3.57 1.71
CA TRP A 58 -16.82 4.52 2.57
C TRP A 58 -16.95 5.95 2.01
N ASP A 59 -17.55 6.83 2.79
CA ASP A 59 -17.72 8.27 2.52
C ASP A 59 -17.17 9.13 3.67
N GLY A 60 -16.55 8.48 4.65
CA GLY A 60 -16.04 9.10 5.85
C GLY A 60 -14.70 9.80 5.68
N ARG A 61 -14.31 10.51 6.73
CA ARG A 61 -12.98 11.11 6.85
C ARG A 61 -11.95 10.01 7.10
N THR A 62 -10.90 9.98 6.28
CA THR A 62 -9.80 9.04 6.43
C THR A 62 -8.58 9.73 7.03
N GLN A 63 -7.98 9.10 8.04
CA GLN A 63 -6.80 9.63 8.72
C GLN A 63 -5.74 8.54 8.90
N MET A 64 -4.48 8.96 8.88
CA MET A 64 -3.33 8.19 9.36
C MET A 64 -2.67 9.02 10.46
N GLY A 65 -2.82 8.60 11.72
CA GLY A 65 -2.50 9.45 12.86
C GLY A 65 -3.24 10.79 12.76
N ARG A 66 -2.53 11.92 12.86
CA ARG A 66 -3.12 13.27 12.70
C ARG A 66 -3.21 13.75 11.24
N SER A 67 -2.73 12.96 10.27
CA SER A 67 -2.76 13.31 8.86
C SER A 67 -4.11 13.00 8.24
N ASN A 68 -4.75 13.98 7.60
CA ASN A 68 -5.92 13.74 6.78
C ASN A 68 -5.49 13.18 5.43
N ILE A 69 -5.94 11.97 5.13
CA ILE A 69 -5.67 11.30 3.87
C ILE A 69 -6.80 11.61 2.90
N ARG A 70 -6.44 12.16 1.75
CA ARG A 70 -7.41 12.44 0.70
C ARG A 70 -7.72 11.17 -0.06
N LEU A 71 -8.95 10.64 0.10
CA LEU A 71 -9.54 9.62 -0.76
C LEU A 71 -10.53 10.31 -1.68
N ARG A 72 -10.26 10.33 -2.96
CA ARG A 72 -11.13 10.97 -3.95
C ARG A 72 -12.08 9.93 -4.50
N PRO A 73 -13.40 10.16 -4.49
CA PRO A 73 -14.38 9.16 -4.89
C PRO A 73 -14.23 8.72 -6.34
N HIS A 74 -13.76 9.60 -7.26
CA HIS A 74 -13.62 9.22 -8.68
C HIS A 74 -12.85 10.20 -9.51
N ALA A 75 -12.20 9.67 -10.54
CA ALA A 75 -11.96 10.36 -11.79
C ALA A 75 -13.25 10.79 -12.52
N ALA A 76 -14.41 10.28 -12.12
CA ALA A 76 -15.69 10.47 -12.79
C ALA A 76 -16.20 11.92 -12.86
N GLU A 77 -15.78 12.81 -11.97
CA GLU A 77 -16.12 14.22 -12.05
C GLU A 77 -15.48 14.92 -13.28
N SER A 78 -14.33 14.40 -13.74
CA SER A 78 -13.64 14.89 -14.94
C SER A 78 -13.84 14.00 -16.18
N GLY A 79 -14.47 12.83 -16.03
CA GLY A 79 -14.65 11.85 -17.10
C GLY A 79 -13.39 11.10 -17.53
N THR A 80 -12.20 11.46 -16.98
CA THR A 80 -10.93 10.83 -17.33
C THR A 80 -10.29 10.21 -16.09
N PRO A 81 -9.97 8.89 -16.10
CA PRO A 81 -9.24 8.25 -15.02
C PRO A 81 -7.88 8.91 -14.83
N ARG A 82 -7.53 9.28 -13.59
CA ARG A 82 -6.19 9.75 -13.26
C ARG A 82 -5.18 8.64 -13.46
N ARG A 83 -3.99 8.99 -13.97
CA ARG A 83 -2.84 8.09 -13.95
C ARG A 83 -2.31 7.91 -12.53
N TRP A 84 -1.54 6.83 -12.31
CA TRP A 84 -0.95 6.58 -10.99
C TRP A 84 -0.06 7.75 -10.53
N GLY A 85 0.82 8.23 -11.40
CA GLY A 85 1.74 9.32 -11.05
C GLY A 85 1.04 10.61 -10.66
N GLU A 86 -0.04 10.98 -11.35
CA GLU A 86 -0.87 12.16 -11.00
C GLU A 86 -1.49 12.01 -9.60
N PHE A 87 -2.05 10.84 -9.30
CA PHE A 87 -2.59 10.54 -7.98
C PHE A 87 -1.51 10.58 -6.91
N TYR A 88 -0.40 9.88 -7.15
CA TYR A 88 0.65 9.69 -6.16
C TYR A 88 1.34 11.01 -5.82
N ALA A 89 1.63 11.83 -6.82
CA ALA A 89 2.18 13.17 -6.61
C ALA A 89 1.22 14.07 -5.82
N ALA A 90 -0.02 14.23 -6.31
CA ALA A 90 -0.97 15.22 -5.80
C ALA A 90 -1.55 14.86 -4.42
N ASP A 91 -1.78 13.57 -4.16
CA ASP A 91 -2.50 13.12 -2.97
C ASP A 91 -1.60 12.40 -1.94
N ARG A 92 -0.37 12.00 -2.31
CA ARG A 92 0.50 11.18 -1.44
C ARG A 92 1.85 11.81 -1.10
N ILE A 93 2.38 12.73 -1.92
CA ILE A 93 3.66 13.39 -1.66
C ILE A 93 3.48 14.88 -1.41
N ALA A 94 2.90 15.62 -2.37
CA ALA A 94 2.77 17.06 -2.32
C ALA A 94 2.12 17.62 -1.04
N PRO A 95 1.10 16.98 -0.42
CA PRO A 95 0.46 17.50 0.79
C PRO A 95 1.41 17.67 1.99
N TYR A 96 2.55 16.97 2.00
CA TYR A 96 3.50 16.98 3.10
C TYR A 96 4.71 17.89 2.89
N ILE A 97 4.92 18.41 1.68
CA ILE A 97 6.10 19.26 1.37
C ILE A 97 6.02 20.58 2.13
N GLY A 98 4.91 21.30 2.02
CA GLY A 98 4.70 22.56 2.74
C GLY A 98 4.81 22.41 4.26
N PRO A 99 4.01 21.52 4.88
CA PRO A 99 4.11 21.26 6.31
C PRO A 99 5.51 20.83 6.77
N GLY A 100 6.22 20.01 6.00
CA GLY A 100 7.59 19.61 6.33
C GLY A 100 8.58 20.76 6.30
N ARG A 101 8.44 21.70 5.34
CA ARG A 101 9.22 22.93 5.29
C ARG A 101 8.88 23.86 6.46
N ASP A 102 7.61 24.07 6.75
CA ASP A 102 7.15 24.98 7.80
C ASP A 102 7.57 24.49 9.20
N ALA A 103 7.66 23.16 9.38
CA ALA A 103 8.21 22.51 10.57
C ALA A 103 9.75 22.47 10.62
N GLY A 104 10.45 22.95 9.58
CA GLY A 104 11.92 22.91 9.50
C GLY A 104 12.53 21.52 9.29
N THR A 105 11.71 20.51 9.00
CA THR A 105 12.16 19.13 8.68
C THR A 105 12.70 19.00 7.26
N LEU A 106 12.25 19.88 6.38
CA LEU A 106 12.71 20.01 4.99
C LEU A 106 13.26 21.40 4.76
N SER A 107 14.44 21.51 4.16
CA SER A 107 14.95 22.79 3.66
C SER A 107 14.18 23.25 2.40
N ALA A 108 14.37 24.50 2.00
CA ALA A 108 13.81 24.99 0.74
C ALA A 108 14.34 24.20 -0.47
N ALA A 109 15.60 23.76 -0.44
CA ALA A 109 16.19 22.94 -1.49
C ALA A 109 15.58 21.52 -1.53
N ASP A 110 15.28 20.93 -0.36
CA ASP A 110 14.62 19.62 -0.26
C ASP A 110 13.17 19.69 -0.76
N ALA A 111 12.45 20.76 -0.41
CA ALA A 111 11.10 20.99 -0.92
C ALA A 111 11.10 21.11 -2.47
N ALA A 112 11.98 21.92 -3.03
CA ALA A 112 12.12 22.06 -4.48
C ALA A 112 12.52 20.74 -5.17
N LEU A 113 13.32 19.88 -4.52
CA LEU A 113 13.65 18.54 -5.01
C LEU A 113 12.39 17.66 -5.07
N LEU A 114 11.61 17.61 -3.99
CA LEU A 114 10.38 16.82 -3.92
C LEU A 114 9.32 17.32 -4.90
N GLU A 115 9.21 18.65 -5.11
CA GLU A 115 8.33 19.24 -6.11
C GLU A 115 8.71 18.81 -7.53
N ARG A 116 10.01 18.71 -7.87
CA ARG A 116 10.44 18.16 -9.17
C ARG A 116 10.06 16.70 -9.32
N VAL A 117 10.22 15.88 -8.28
CA VAL A 117 9.77 14.48 -8.32
C VAL A 117 8.26 14.41 -8.54
N CYS A 118 7.47 15.27 -7.87
CA CYS A 118 6.03 15.36 -8.09
C CYS A 118 5.67 15.74 -9.52
N ALA A 119 6.39 16.70 -10.13
CA ALA A 119 6.18 17.08 -11.52
C ALA A 119 6.43 15.92 -12.48
N ARG A 120 7.57 15.22 -12.34
CA ARG A 120 7.90 14.06 -13.14
C ARG A 120 6.90 12.91 -12.98
N LEU A 121 6.41 12.68 -11.75
CA LEU A 121 5.33 11.73 -11.49
C LEU A 121 4.05 12.12 -12.25
N ALA A 122 3.66 13.40 -12.16
CA ALA A 122 2.48 13.90 -12.84
C ALA A 122 2.61 13.86 -14.37
N ASP A 123 3.82 13.99 -14.91
CA ASP A 123 4.12 13.83 -16.34
C ASP A 123 4.09 12.35 -16.79
N GLY A 124 4.13 11.41 -15.84
CA GLY A 124 4.05 9.97 -16.11
C GLY A 124 5.40 9.30 -16.35
N ASP A 125 6.52 9.93 -16.06
CA ASP A 125 7.88 9.40 -16.25
C ASP A 125 8.10 8.04 -15.56
N PHE A 126 7.33 7.78 -14.50
CA PHE A 126 7.45 6.58 -13.68
C PHE A 126 6.21 5.67 -13.74
N ASP A 127 5.23 5.99 -14.59
CA ASP A 127 4.06 5.15 -14.75
C ASP A 127 4.47 3.75 -15.22
N SER A 128 3.92 2.75 -14.57
CA SER A 128 4.22 1.36 -14.87
C SER A 128 2.95 0.52 -14.85
N ALA A 129 3.00 -0.63 -15.52
CA ALA A 129 1.88 -1.55 -15.52
C ALA A 129 1.70 -2.19 -14.15
N GLN A 130 0.45 -2.35 -13.72
CA GLN A 130 0.12 -3.20 -12.58
C GLN A 130 0.64 -4.64 -12.77
N PRO A 131 0.88 -5.39 -11.69
CA PRO A 131 1.27 -6.79 -11.79
C PRO A 131 0.29 -7.62 -12.61
N ARG A 132 0.78 -8.69 -13.20
CA ARG A 132 0.07 -9.47 -14.21
C ARG A 132 -1.33 -9.92 -13.81
N LEU A 133 -1.49 -10.44 -12.58
CA LEU A 133 -2.79 -10.92 -12.10
C LEU A 133 -3.80 -9.78 -11.99
N THR A 134 -3.39 -8.63 -11.46
CA THR A 134 -4.23 -7.42 -11.36
C THR A 134 -4.69 -6.95 -12.74
N ARG A 135 -3.80 -6.92 -13.73
CA ARG A 135 -4.15 -6.54 -15.11
C ARG A 135 -5.12 -7.52 -15.75
N ARG A 136 -4.88 -8.82 -15.56
CA ARG A 136 -5.75 -9.87 -16.10
C ARG A 136 -7.16 -9.76 -15.49
N ALA A 137 -7.25 -9.67 -14.17
CA ALA A 137 -8.53 -9.55 -13.48
C ALA A 137 -9.28 -8.26 -13.87
N ALA A 138 -8.59 -7.14 -14.06
CA ALA A 138 -9.17 -5.91 -14.56
C ALA A 138 -9.75 -6.09 -15.98
N ALA A 139 -9.02 -6.74 -16.89
CA ALA A 139 -9.49 -7.03 -18.22
C ALA A 139 -10.72 -7.96 -18.23
N GLU A 140 -10.74 -8.98 -17.36
CA GLU A 140 -11.87 -9.90 -17.20
C GLU A 140 -13.14 -9.18 -16.66
N ARG A 141 -12.98 -8.14 -15.84
CA ARG A 141 -14.08 -7.28 -15.37
C ARG A 141 -14.49 -6.21 -16.39
N GLY A 142 -13.71 -5.95 -17.42
CA GLY A 142 -13.94 -4.87 -18.38
C GLY A 142 -13.52 -3.49 -17.86
N ASP A 143 -12.62 -3.43 -16.87
CA ASP A 143 -12.11 -2.18 -16.32
C ASP A 143 -11.25 -1.44 -17.38
N GLY A 144 -11.49 -0.14 -17.55
CA GLY A 144 -10.71 0.68 -18.48
C GLY A 144 -9.25 0.90 -18.05
N VAL A 145 -8.99 0.86 -16.74
CA VAL A 145 -7.65 0.99 -16.14
C VAL A 145 -7.51 -0.05 -15.04
N ALA A 146 -6.40 -0.78 -15.06
CA ALA A 146 -6.08 -1.71 -13.98
C ALA A 146 -5.60 -0.94 -12.74
N VAL A 147 -6.30 -1.07 -11.63
CA VAL A 147 -5.95 -0.47 -10.34
C VAL A 147 -6.00 -1.57 -9.28
N ALA A 148 -4.97 -1.66 -8.45
CA ALA A 148 -4.95 -2.64 -7.36
C ALA A 148 -5.81 -2.18 -6.17
N ARG A 149 -6.41 -3.13 -5.48
CA ARG A 149 -6.95 -2.93 -4.13
C ARG A 149 -5.79 -3.05 -3.16
N THR A 150 -5.32 -1.93 -2.63
CA THR A 150 -4.18 -1.91 -1.72
C THR A 150 -4.60 -1.80 -0.27
N HIS A 151 -3.73 -2.25 0.62
CA HIS A 151 -3.81 -1.99 2.05
C HIS A 151 -3.57 -0.50 2.33
N GLY A 152 -2.62 0.12 1.62
CA GLY A 152 -2.34 1.56 1.67
C GLY A 152 -1.45 2.01 2.82
N ASP A 153 -1.29 1.21 3.87
CA ASP A 153 -0.36 1.40 5.00
C ASP A 153 0.30 0.06 5.38
N LEU A 154 0.83 -0.66 4.38
CA LEU A 154 1.37 -2.00 4.57
C LEU A 154 2.84 -1.96 5.00
N TRP A 155 3.09 -1.67 6.25
CA TRP A 155 4.40 -1.84 6.87
C TRP A 155 4.41 -3.06 7.80
N THR A 156 5.58 -3.44 8.30
CA THR A 156 5.75 -4.68 9.09
C THR A 156 4.85 -4.76 10.33
N GLY A 157 4.50 -3.62 10.94
CA GLY A 157 3.59 -3.57 12.10
C GLY A 157 2.13 -3.85 11.77
N ASN A 158 1.73 -3.75 10.50
CA ASN A 158 0.36 -4.00 10.05
C ASN A 158 0.20 -5.41 9.44
N VAL A 159 1.20 -6.29 9.63
CA VAL A 159 1.14 -7.72 9.32
C VAL A 159 1.39 -8.52 10.60
N LEU A 160 0.34 -9.05 11.20
CA LEU A 160 0.45 -9.96 12.33
C LEU A 160 0.70 -11.38 11.84
N TRP A 161 1.65 -12.06 12.47
CA TRP A 161 1.92 -13.47 12.19
C TRP A 161 1.28 -14.29 13.31
N VAL A 162 0.28 -15.10 12.98
CA VAL A 162 -0.56 -15.81 13.94
C VAL A 162 -0.64 -17.30 13.64
N PRO A 163 -0.96 -18.16 14.64
CA PRO A 163 -1.25 -19.56 14.37
C PRO A 163 -2.44 -19.70 13.42
N THR A 164 -2.31 -20.52 12.40
CA THR A 164 -3.37 -20.75 11.39
C THR A 164 -4.70 -21.17 11.99
N ALA A 165 -4.66 -21.88 13.13
CA ALA A 165 -5.86 -22.32 13.84
C ALA A 165 -6.73 -21.15 14.35
N GLU A 166 -6.13 -20.02 14.70
CA GLU A 166 -6.89 -18.86 15.22
C GLU A 166 -7.72 -18.14 14.17
N VAL A 167 -7.39 -18.32 12.91
CA VAL A 167 -8.06 -17.64 11.78
C VAL A 167 -8.93 -18.59 10.95
N ALA A 168 -9.12 -19.84 11.41
CA ALA A 168 -9.79 -20.88 10.63
C ALA A 168 -11.24 -20.51 10.25
N ASP A 169 -11.95 -19.85 11.16
CA ASP A 169 -13.38 -19.55 11.01
C ASP A 169 -13.66 -18.34 10.11
N TRP A 170 -12.67 -17.46 9.88
CA TRP A 170 -12.87 -16.22 9.12
C TRP A 170 -11.89 -16.04 7.96
N THR A 171 -11.05 -17.03 7.70
CA THR A 171 -10.22 -17.05 6.51
C THR A 171 -11.05 -17.47 5.29
N PRO A 172 -10.97 -16.76 4.18
CA PRO A 172 -11.67 -17.17 2.96
C PRO A 172 -11.37 -18.59 2.54
N ALA A 173 -12.38 -19.31 2.09
CA ALA A 173 -12.18 -20.66 1.56
C ALA A 173 -11.22 -20.63 0.36
N GLY A 174 -10.21 -21.49 0.37
CA GLY A 174 -9.18 -21.52 -0.67
C GLY A 174 -8.05 -20.53 -0.52
N ALA A 175 -8.05 -19.69 0.53
CA ALA A 175 -6.90 -18.83 0.82
C ALA A 175 -5.64 -19.67 1.09
N ASP A 176 -4.52 -19.26 0.50
CA ASP A 176 -3.22 -19.89 0.78
C ASP A 176 -2.77 -19.54 2.20
N ARG A 177 -2.88 -20.52 3.09
CA ARG A 177 -2.46 -20.39 4.50
C ARG A 177 -1.02 -20.80 4.72
N GLY A 178 -0.32 -21.27 3.68
CA GLY A 178 1.02 -21.82 3.78
C GLY A 178 1.09 -23.15 4.54
N ALA A 179 2.14 -23.89 4.27
CA ALA A 179 2.52 -25.05 5.08
C ALA A 179 3.33 -24.56 6.27
N GLY A 180 2.92 -24.82 7.51
CA GLY A 180 3.76 -24.47 8.67
C GLY A 180 3.06 -23.86 9.87
N GLY A 181 1.73 -23.84 9.87
CA GLY A 181 0.95 -23.45 11.05
C GLY A 181 0.94 -21.97 11.39
N THR A 182 1.55 -21.11 10.57
CA THR A 182 1.56 -19.64 10.73
C THR A 182 1.01 -18.97 9.48
N VAL A 183 0.22 -17.90 9.65
CA VAL A 183 -0.34 -17.09 8.58
C VAL A 183 -0.16 -15.60 8.87
N GLY A 184 0.04 -14.79 7.83
CA GLY A 184 0.04 -13.33 7.92
C GLY A 184 -1.38 -12.77 7.88
N VAL A 185 -1.72 -11.92 8.84
CA VAL A 185 -3.02 -11.25 8.98
C VAL A 185 -2.84 -9.74 8.85
N LEU A 186 -3.59 -9.12 7.98
CA LEU A 186 -3.62 -7.67 7.78
C LEU A 186 -4.49 -6.99 8.84
N ILE A 187 -3.96 -5.89 9.39
CA ILE A 187 -4.65 -5.01 10.35
C ILE A 187 -4.50 -3.55 9.94
N ASP A 188 -5.32 -2.66 10.45
CA ASP A 188 -5.25 -1.19 10.27
C ASP A 188 -5.09 -0.72 8.81
N PRO A 189 -5.94 -1.15 7.87
CA PRO A 189 -5.79 -0.77 6.48
C PRO A 189 -6.19 0.69 6.23
N LEU A 190 -5.38 1.40 5.43
CA LEU A 190 -5.77 2.60 4.71
C LEU A 190 -6.28 2.22 3.31
N ALA A 191 -7.25 1.31 3.25
CA ALA A 191 -7.67 0.66 2.02
C ALA A 191 -8.05 1.67 0.93
N GLN A 192 -7.46 1.50 -0.26
CA GLN A 192 -7.66 2.40 -1.39
C GLN A 192 -7.29 1.73 -2.71
N GLY A 193 -7.69 2.37 -3.81
CA GLY A 193 -7.17 2.03 -5.13
C GLY A 193 -5.77 2.64 -5.32
N ALA A 194 -4.76 1.79 -5.58
CA ALA A 194 -3.40 2.28 -5.84
C ALA A 194 -2.58 1.33 -6.74
N HIS A 195 -1.28 1.55 -6.84
CA HIS A 195 -0.38 0.61 -7.49
C HIS A 195 0.05 -0.46 -6.47
N ALA A 196 -0.02 -1.72 -6.87
CA ALA A 196 0.34 -2.85 -6.01
C ALA A 196 1.78 -2.78 -5.47
N GLU A 197 2.72 -2.23 -6.25
CA GLU A 197 4.11 -2.04 -5.83
C GLU A 197 4.23 -1.14 -4.59
N THR A 198 3.24 -0.27 -4.32
CA THR A 198 3.27 0.61 -3.14
C THR A 198 3.21 -0.18 -1.83
N ASP A 199 2.32 -1.17 -1.74
CA ASP A 199 2.24 -2.04 -0.56
C ASP A 199 3.50 -2.90 -0.40
N LEU A 200 4.00 -3.49 -1.50
CA LEU A 200 5.23 -4.29 -1.46
C LEU A 200 6.46 -3.48 -1.04
N ALA A 201 6.56 -2.24 -1.51
CA ALA A 201 7.64 -1.33 -1.15
C ALA A 201 7.55 -0.88 0.32
N ALA A 202 6.33 -0.62 0.81
CA ALA A 202 6.08 -0.19 2.18
C ALA A 202 6.54 -1.23 3.22
N LEU A 203 6.37 -2.54 2.95
CA LEU A 203 6.89 -3.61 3.79
C LEU A 203 8.40 -3.49 4.07
N GLY A 204 9.16 -2.95 3.11
CA GLY A 204 10.61 -2.79 3.23
C GLY A 204 11.07 -1.60 4.07
N VAL A 205 10.20 -0.62 4.37
CA VAL A 205 10.62 0.65 5.01
C VAL A 205 11.17 0.44 6.42
N PHE A 206 10.53 -0.42 7.21
CA PHE A 206 10.90 -0.68 8.60
C PHE A 206 11.39 -2.12 8.86
N GLY A 207 11.73 -2.85 7.81
CA GLY A 207 12.35 -4.16 7.93
C GLY A 207 11.34 -5.30 8.15
N GLN A 208 10.71 -5.77 7.08
CA GLN A 208 9.83 -6.94 7.10
C GLN A 208 10.68 -8.24 7.11
N PRO A 209 10.50 -9.13 8.11
CA PRO A 209 11.14 -10.43 8.07
C PRO A 209 10.75 -11.24 6.82
N TYR A 210 11.71 -11.86 6.17
CA TYR A 210 11.53 -12.64 4.95
C TYR A 210 10.89 -11.88 3.78
N LEU A 211 11.13 -10.58 3.67
CA LEU A 211 10.58 -9.72 2.59
C LEU A 211 10.82 -10.35 1.20
N GLU A 212 12.02 -10.85 0.94
CA GLU A 212 12.35 -11.48 -0.35
C GLU A 212 11.49 -12.73 -0.65
N ARG A 213 11.07 -13.45 0.41
CA ARG A 213 10.14 -14.58 0.27
C ARG A 213 8.71 -14.12 -0.01
N ILE A 214 8.27 -13.04 0.63
CA ILE A 214 6.97 -12.41 0.34
C ILE A 214 6.93 -11.98 -1.13
N VAL A 215 7.96 -11.26 -1.59
CA VAL A 215 8.06 -10.80 -2.98
C VAL A 215 8.17 -11.97 -3.96
N ALA A 216 8.90 -13.04 -3.62
CA ALA A 216 8.99 -14.23 -4.44
C ALA A 216 7.62 -14.92 -4.60
N GLY A 217 6.90 -15.16 -3.51
CA GLY A 217 5.55 -15.73 -3.54
C GLY A 217 4.56 -14.85 -4.29
N TYR A 218 4.64 -13.53 -4.13
CA TYR A 218 3.84 -12.59 -4.91
C TYR A 218 4.12 -12.73 -6.42
N ASN A 219 5.40 -12.69 -6.79
CA ASN A 219 5.86 -12.71 -8.18
C ASN A 219 5.59 -14.06 -8.88
N GLU A 220 5.48 -15.16 -8.12
CA GLU A 220 5.10 -16.48 -8.60
C GLU A 220 3.71 -16.45 -9.27
N VAL A 221 2.73 -15.84 -8.64
CA VAL A 221 1.33 -15.80 -9.11
C VAL A 221 0.98 -14.54 -9.87
N SER A 222 1.68 -13.45 -9.61
CA SER A 222 1.44 -12.14 -10.21
C SER A 222 2.76 -11.44 -10.54
N PRO A 223 3.45 -11.81 -11.63
CA PRO A 223 4.69 -11.18 -12.05
C PRO A 223 4.60 -9.66 -12.04
N LEU A 224 5.56 -9.02 -11.36
CA LEU A 224 5.74 -7.59 -11.32
C LEU A 224 6.25 -7.06 -12.67
N ALA A 225 5.97 -5.80 -12.97
CA ALA A 225 6.46 -5.15 -14.17
C ALA A 225 8.00 -5.03 -14.14
N GLU A 226 8.61 -5.05 -15.33
CA GLU A 226 10.04 -4.79 -15.46
C GLU A 226 10.43 -3.47 -14.79
N GLY A 227 11.62 -3.41 -14.18
CA GLY A 227 12.11 -2.22 -13.46
C GLY A 227 11.44 -1.98 -12.11
N TRP A 228 10.69 -2.91 -11.55
CA TRP A 228 10.02 -2.71 -10.26
C TRP A 228 11.01 -2.44 -9.10
N ARG A 229 12.21 -3.04 -9.16
CA ARG A 229 13.23 -2.83 -8.11
C ARG A 229 13.74 -1.40 -8.06
N GLU A 230 13.86 -0.77 -9.22
CA GLU A 230 14.27 0.62 -9.38
C GLU A 230 13.19 1.57 -8.83
N ARG A 231 11.91 1.18 -8.88
CA ARG A 231 10.78 1.96 -8.38
C ARG A 231 10.50 1.78 -6.88
N VAL A 232 11.08 0.80 -6.20
CA VAL A 232 10.83 0.55 -4.76
C VAL A 232 10.97 1.83 -3.94
N GLY A 233 12.08 2.57 -4.09
CA GLY A 233 12.28 3.81 -3.34
C GLY A 233 11.24 4.89 -3.65
N LEU A 234 10.77 4.97 -4.89
CA LEU A 234 9.71 5.91 -5.28
C LEU A 234 8.39 5.58 -4.56
N HIS A 235 8.01 4.30 -4.53
CA HIS A 235 6.80 3.84 -3.83
C HIS A 235 6.89 3.97 -2.30
N GLN A 236 8.09 4.01 -1.72
CA GLN A 236 8.31 4.26 -0.29
C GLN A 236 8.14 5.73 0.12
N LEU A 237 8.22 6.67 -0.83
CA LEU A 237 8.19 8.10 -0.52
C LEU A 237 6.92 8.52 0.23
N HIS A 238 5.76 7.98 -0.11
CA HIS A 238 4.51 8.32 0.59
C HIS A 238 4.61 8.03 2.09
N LEU A 239 5.01 6.81 2.45
CA LEU A 239 5.13 6.41 3.85
C LEU A 239 6.16 7.27 4.59
N LEU A 240 7.30 7.55 3.98
CA LEU A 240 8.31 8.44 4.56
C LEU A 240 7.81 9.88 4.71
N MET A 241 7.09 10.43 3.72
CA MET A 241 6.55 11.79 3.79
C MET A 241 5.48 11.94 4.86
N ILE A 242 4.65 10.94 5.08
CA ILE A 242 3.74 10.92 6.24
C ILE A 242 4.55 10.94 7.54
N HIS A 243 5.62 10.16 7.66
CA HIS A 243 6.46 10.13 8.85
C HIS A 243 7.21 11.46 9.06
N VAL A 244 7.63 12.16 7.99
CA VAL A 244 8.13 13.54 8.07
C VAL A 244 7.10 14.45 8.75
N PHE A 245 5.84 14.34 8.34
CA PHE A 245 4.75 15.15 8.90
C PHE A 245 4.39 14.78 10.34
N LEU A 246 4.32 13.48 10.65
CA LEU A 246 3.88 12.99 11.96
C LEU A 246 4.96 13.14 13.03
N PHE A 247 6.20 12.83 12.70
CA PHE A 247 7.28 12.63 13.66
C PHE A 247 8.51 13.53 13.42
N GLY A 248 8.67 14.10 12.23
CA GLY A 248 9.84 14.90 11.89
C GLY A 248 11.15 14.11 11.95
N GLY A 249 12.16 14.64 12.64
CA GLY A 249 13.42 13.94 12.94
C GLY A 249 14.17 13.46 11.70
N GLY A 250 14.66 12.22 11.73
CA GLY A 250 15.49 11.61 10.69
C GLY A 250 14.74 11.24 9.40
N TYR A 251 13.39 11.33 9.36
CA TYR A 251 12.61 10.95 8.19
C TYR A 251 12.77 11.92 7.01
N GLY A 252 12.98 13.21 7.28
CA GLY A 252 13.25 14.21 6.24
C GLY A 252 14.48 13.85 5.40
N PRO A 253 15.67 13.66 6.00
CA PRO A 253 16.84 13.19 5.29
C PRO A 253 16.66 11.87 4.53
N GLN A 254 15.91 10.92 5.07
CA GLN A 254 15.63 9.64 4.39
C GLN A 254 14.76 9.85 3.14
N ALA A 255 13.67 10.60 3.25
CA ALA A 255 12.79 10.93 2.11
C ALA A 255 13.57 11.66 1.00
N VAL A 256 14.40 12.64 1.37
CA VAL A 256 15.24 13.41 0.44
C VAL A 256 16.29 12.53 -0.24
N ALA A 257 16.94 11.62 0.50
CA ALA A 257 17.91 10.70 -0.07
C ALA A 257 17.29 9.77 -1.11
N LEU A 258 16.06 9.29 -0.89
CA LEU A 258 15.32 8.53 -1.89
C LEU A 258 14.90 9.41 -3.07
N ALA A 259 14.33 10.59 -2.81
CA ALA A 259 13.83 11.50 -3.85
C ALA A 259 14.92 11.90 -4.85
N ARG A 260 16.19 12.05 -4.43
CA ARG A 260 17.34 12.36 -5.31
C ARG A 260 17.52 11.38 -6.46
N ARG A 261 17.04 10.16 -6.33
CA ARG A 261 17.15 9.13 -7.38
C ARG A 261 16.14 9.34 -8.51
N TYR A 262 15.13 10.18 -8.26
CA TYR A 262 13.98 10.37 -9.15
C TYR A 262 13.76 11.84 -9.59
N ALA A 263 14.61 12.77 -9.16
CA ALA A 263 14.53 14.20 -9.47
C ALA A 263 15.09 14.57 -10.85
#